data_fd658dc02e1e1030bb2a500aaa0db056
#
_entry.id   fd658dc02e1e1030bb2a500aaa0db056
#
_cell.length_a   1.000
_cell.length_b   1.000
_cell.length_c   1.000
_cell.angle_alpha   90.00
_cell.angle_beta   90.00
_cell.angle_gamma   90.00
#
_symmetry.space_group_name_H-M   'P 1'
#
loop_
_entity.id
_entity.type
_entity.pdbx_description
1 polymer ?
#
loop_
_entity_poly.entity_id
_entity_poly.type
_entity_poly.pdbx_seq_one_letter_code
_entity_poly.pdbx_strand_id
1 'polypeptide(L)' 'MKKGQWFMNDETGVVTNIHREAVEWYRQGANISIWINGVVVCRWGY' A
#
# COMPACT_ATOMS: atom_id res chain seq x y z
N MET A 1 -2.08 12.74 1.94
CA MET A 1 -1.86 11.49 2.72
C MET A 1 -1.40 11.86 4.10
N LYS A 2 -1.85 11.11 5.12
CA LYS A 2 -1.45 11.37 6.50
C LYS A 2 0.00 11.02 6.72
N LYS A 3 0.58 11.54 7.81
CA LYS A 3 1.92 11.16 8.22
C LYS A 3 1.97 9.69 8.59
N GLY A 4 3.16 9.12 8.54
CA GLY A 4 3.38 7.73 8.87
C GLY A 4 3.36 6.85 7.64
N GLN A 5 3.34 5.55 7.86
CA GLN A 5 3.41 4.56 6.79
C GLN A 5 2.01 4.14 6.38
N TRP A 6 1.75 4.19 5.08
CA TRP A 6 0.47 3.78 4.50
C TRP A 6 0.71 2.89 3.31
N PHE A 7 -0.22 1.98 3.10
CA PHE A 7 -0.20 1.07 1.95
C PHE A 7 -1.41 1.39 1.09
N MET A 8 -1.21 1.50 -0.21
CA MET A 8 -2.29 1.74 -1.14
C MET A 8 -2.42 0.58 -2.11
N ASN A 9 -3.65 0.08 -2.25
CA ASN A 9 -3.97 -0.90 -3.28
C ASN A 9 -4.12 -0.15 -4.60
N ASP A 10 -3.16 -0.33 -5.50
CA ASP A 10 -3.15 0.40 -6.77
C ASP A 10 -4.25 -0.05 -7.72
N GLU A 11 -4.89 -1.20 -7.45
CA GLU A 11 -5.99 -1.67 -8.27
C GLU A 11 -7.32 -0.99 -7.91
N THR A 12 -7.50 -0.64 -6.64
CA THR A 12 -8.76 -0.09 -6.15
C THR A 12 -8.64 1.33 -5.63
N GLY A 13 -7.42 1.78 -5.30
CA GLY A 13 -7.20 3.09 -4.68
C GLY A 13 -7.44 3.12 -3.17
N VAL A 14 -7.78 1.99 -2.57
CA VAL A 14 -8.02 1.92 -1.13
C VAL A 14 -6.69 1.96 -0.39
N VAL A 15 -6.65 2.67 0.74
CA VAL A 15 -5.44 2.76 1.55
C VAL A 15 -5.68 2.16 2.94
N THR A 16 -4.61 1.65 3.53
CA THR A 16 -4.64 1.13 4.90
C THR A 16 -3.29 1.40 5.56
N ASN A 17 -3.30 1.50 6.88
CA ASN A 17 -2.06 1.55 7.64
C ASN A 17 -1.77 0.22 8.34
N ILE A 18 -2.52 -0.81 8.01
CA ILE A 18 -2.37 -2.14 8.62
C ILE A 18 -1.62 -3.02 7.64
N HIS A 19 -0.39 -3.41 8.01
CA HIS A 19 0.49 -4.20 7.14
C HIS A 19 -0.19 -5.50 6.69
N ARG A 20 -0.87 -6.18 7.60
CA ARG A 20 -1.53 -7.44 7.29
C ARG A 20 -2.55 -7.31 6.17
N GLU A 21 -3.31 -6.21 6.15
CA GLU A 21 -4.29 -5.97 5.09
C GLU A 21 -3.62 -5.79 3.74
N ALA A 22 -2.52 -5.04 3.71
CA ALA A 22 -1.77 -4.85 2.47
C ALA A 22 -1.20 -6.17 1.96
N VAL A 23 -0.71 -7.02 2.84
CA VAL A 23 -0.20 -8.34 2.46
C VAL A 23 -1.30 -9.19 1.84
N GLU A 24 -2.51 -9.14 2.39
CA GLU A 24 -3.64 -9.87 1.82
C GLU A 24 -3.97 -9.39 0.42
N TRP A 25 -3.98 -8.08 0.20
CA TRP A 25 -4.20 -7.54 -1.14
C TRP A 25 -3.13 -8.05 -2.11
N TYR A 26 -1.87 -8.03 -1.68
CA TYR A 26 -0.77 -8.48 -2.52
C TYR A 26 -0.91 -9.96 -2.87
N ARG A 27 -1.32 -10.78 -1.90
CA ARG A 27 -1.56 -12.21 -2.14
C ARG A 27 -2.65 -12.45 -3.15
N GLN A 28 -3.61 -11.54 -3.25
CA GLN A 28 -4.71 -11.64 -4.20
C GLN A 28 -4.34 -11.10 -5.58
N GLY A 29 -3.10 -10.67 -5.76
CA GLY A 29 -2.60 -10.22 -7.05
C GLY A 29 -2.60 -8.71 -7.26
N ALA A 30 -2.94 -7.94 -6.24
CA ALA A 30 -2.94 -6.49 -6.37
C ALA A 30 -1.52 -5.93 -6.27
N ASN A 31 -1.25 -4.88 -7.01
CA ASN A 31 -0.02 -4.11 -6.86
C ASN A 31 -0.20 -3.12 -5.72
N ILE A 32 0.80 -3.00 -4.87
CA ILE A 32 0.73 -2.19 -3.65
C ILE A 32 1.82 -1.13 -3.68
N SER A 33 1.46 0.11 -3.36
CA SER A 33 2.40 1.21 -3.15
C SER A 33 2.51 1.48 -1.66
N ILE A 34 3.75 1.63 -1.17
CA ILE A 34 4.01 1.94 0.22
C ILE A 34 4.41 3.41 0.32
N TRP A 35 3.67 4.15 1.14
CA TRP A 35 3.84 5.59 1.31
C TRP A 35 4.35 5.88 2.71
N ILE A 36 5.35 6.74 2.82
CA ILE A 36 5.81 7.25 4.10
C ILE A 36 5.81 8.76 4.01
N ASN A 37 5.04 9.40 4.91
CA ASN A 37 4.91 10.85 4.97
C ASN A 37 4.53 11.46 3.61
N GLY A 38 3.65 10.80 2.89
CA GLY A 38 3.15 11.31 1.61
C GLY A 38 4.04 11.03 0.42
N VAL A 39 5.10 10.25 0.58
CA VAL A 39 6.04 9.92 -0.50
C VAL A 39 6.05 8.42 -0.71
N VAL A 40 5.96 7.99 -1.98
CA VAL A 40 6.09 6.56 -2.31
C VAL A 40 7.55 6.16 -2.14
N VAL A 41 7.79 5.18 -1.27
CA VAL A 41 9.15 4.73 -0.97
C VAL A 41 9.42 3.32 -1.47
N CYS A 42 8.36 2.55 -1.75
CA CYS A 42 8.51 1.18 -2.19
C CYS A 42 7.23 0.74 -2.89
N ARG A 43 7.33 -0.31 -3.71
CA ARG A 43 6.17 -0.89 -4.38
C ARG A 43 6.31 -2.40 -4.40
N TRP A 44 5.16 -3.08 -4.26
CA TRP A 44 5.09 -4.53 -4.34
C TRP A 44 4.36 -4.93 -5.60
N GLY A 45 4.90 -5.88 -6.35
CA GLY A 45 4.24 -6.43 -7.52
C GLY A 45 4.61 -5.79 -8.85
N TYR A 46 5.40 -4.75 -8.80
CA TYR A 46 5.83 -4.07 -10.04
C TYR A 46 7.10 -4.70 -10.61
#